data_fc4c3f56f045ca27e11ca774befb5540
#
_entry.id   fc4c3f56f045ca27e11ca774befb5540
#
_cell.length_a   1.000
_cell.length_b   1.000
_cell.length_c   1.000
_cell.angle_alpha   90.00
_cell.angle_beta   90.00
_cell.angle_gamma   90.00
#
_symmetry.space_group_name_H-M   'P 1'
#
loop_
_entity.id
_entity.type
_entity.pdbx_description
1 polymer ?
#
loop_
_entity_poly.entity_id
_entity_poly.type
_entity_poly.pdbx_seq_one_letter_code
_entity_poly.pdbx_strand_id
1 'polypeptide(L)'
;MINVSQAIVVEGRYDKNTLSQIVNAPIFETSGFHIMKDKQMQVLLRKVAMERGLIVFTDSDGGGFVIRNFLKQIIPTQFLFHAYIPDVYGKEKRKAAPGKEGKIGLEGMSREVILTALENCGANFQPNAKPTITKQHLFVLGLSGQANSSVLRKQLLKKLELPEHRSANAMLQALDVLYSPEELEKILQELPGYGEER
;
A
#
# COMPACT_ATOMS: atom_id res chain seq x y z
N MET A 1 -16.33 -0.62 8.47
CA MET A 1 -15.00 -0.10 8.14
C MET A 1 -15.08 1.42 8.06
N ILE A 2 -14.04 2.13 8.51
CA ILE A 2 -13.95 3.59 8.47
C ILE A 2 -13.13 3.98 7.25
N ASN A 3 -13.62 4.96 6.48
CA ASN A 3 -12.87 5.46 5.32
C ASN A 3 -11.67 6.28 5.78
N VAL A 4 -10.53 6.11 5.14
CA VAL A 4 -9.34 6.94 5.31
C VAL A 4 -8.87 7.37 3.92
N SER A 5 -8.78 8.68 3.70
CA SER A 5 -8.46 9.23 2.38
C SER A 5 -7.02 8.96 1.96
N GLN A 6 -6.08 9.02 2.90
CA GLN A 6 -4.68 8.73 2.62
C GLN A 6 -4.46 7.23 2.40
N ALA A 7 -3.41 6.89 1.67
CA ALA A 7 -2.88 5.54 1.67
C ALA A 7 -2.12 5.25 2.97
N ILE A 8 -2.02 3.99 3.33
CA ILE A 8 -1.30 3.54 4.54
C ILE A 8 -0.16 2.62 4.11
N VAL A 9 1.01 2.77 4.70
CA VAL A 9 2.12 1.82 4.56
C VAL A 9 2.44 1.17 5.90
N VAL A 10 2.55 -0.15 5.88
CA VAL A 10 2.83 -1.02 7.03
C VAL A 10 4.08 -1.86 6.80
N GLU A 11 4.57 -2.52 7.85
CA GLU A 11 5.75 -3.38 7.72
C GLU A 11 5.47 -4.66 6.96
N GLY A 12 4.37 -5.34 7.29
CA GLY A 12 4.11 -6.66 6.80
C GLY A 12 2.64 -7.02 6.61
N ARG A 13 2.47 -8.27 6.18
CA ARG A 13 1.16 -8.83 5.81
C ARG A 13 0.16 -8.87 6.97
N TYR A 14 0.63 -9.13 8.18
CA TYR A 14 -0.27 -9.25 9.34
C TYR A 14 -0.84 -7.90 9.75
N ASP A 15 -0.02 -6.86 9.74
CA ASP A 15 -0.45 -5.48 9.97
C ASP A 15 -1.49 -5.06 8.95
N LYS A 16 -1.21 -5.35 7.66
CA LYS A 16 -2.16 -5.10 6.58
C LYS A 16 -3.49 -5.81 6.79
N ASN A 17 -3.45 -7.10 7.18
CA ASN A 17 -4.67 -7.86 7.44
C ASN A 17 -5.49 -7.26 8.59
N THR A 18 -4.83 -6.84 9.67
CA THR A 18 -5.48 -6.19 10.83
C THR A 18 -6.12 -4.87 10.40
N LEU A 19 -5.37 -4.00 9.72
CA LEU A 19 -5.90 -2.70 9.27
C LEU A 19 -7.03 -2.83 8.26
N SER A 20 -6.95 -3.78 7.33
CA SER A 20 -7.97 -3.97 6.29
C SER A 20 -9.34 -4.40 6.84
N GLN A 21 -9.42 -4.87 8.09
CA GLN A 21 -10.67 -5.16 8.79
C GLN A 21 -11.27 -3.91 9.47
N ILE A 22 -10.46 -2.88 9.68
CA ILE A 22 -10.82 -1.68 10.44
C ILE A 22 -11.10 -0.51 9.51
N VAL A 23 -10.22 -0.29 8.51
CA VAL A 23 -10.28 0.85 7.61
C VAL A 23 -10.46 0.45 6.15
N ASN A 24 -11.10 1.32 5.41
CA ASN A 24 -11.21 1.28 3.95
C ASN A 24 -10.21 2.30 3.38
N ALA A 25 -9.01 1.84 3.06
CA ALA A 25 -7.92 2.61 2.49
C ALA A 25 -6.99 1.70 1.66
N PRO A 26 -6.24 2.23 0.70
CA PRO A 26 -5.13 1.49 0.10
C PRO A 26 -4.02 1.23 1.12
N ILE A 27 -3.66 -0.04 1.34
CA ILE A 27 -2.64 -0.43 2.32
C ILE A 27 -1.49 -1.13 1.60
N PHE A 28 -0.30 -0.56 1.69
CA PHE A 28 0.94 -1.06 1.10
C PHE A 28 1.84 -1.70 2.16
N GLU A 29 2.66 -2.67 1.76
CA GLU A 29 3.59 -3.38 2.64
C GLU A 29 5.03 -3.05 2.22
N THR A 30 5.91 -2.76 3.20
CA THR A 30 7.35 -2.56 2.93
C THR A 30 8.09 -3.88 2.81
N SER A 31 7.53 -4.97 3.33
CA SER A 31 8.24 -6.24 3.55
C SER A 31 9.48 -6.05 4.45
N GLY A 32 9.30 -5.31 5.55
CA GLY A 32 10.35 -4.96 6.48
C GLY A 32 11.45 -4.12 5.82
N PHE A 33 12.71 -4.43 6.13
CA PHE A 33 13.88 -3.71 5.58
C PHE A 33 14.11 -3.91 4.08
N HIS A 34 13.36 -4.80 3.42
CA HIS A 34 13.46 -4.99 1.97
C HIS A 34 13.18 -3.71 1.19
N ILE A 35 12.35 -2.83 1.74
CA ILE A 35 12.05 -1.51 1.14
C ILE A 35 13.30 -0.68 0.81
N MET A 36 14.39 -0.83 1.56
CA MET A 36 15.63 -0.09 1.31
C MET A 36 16.33 -0.51 0.01
N LYS A 37 16.06 -1.70 -0.49
CA LYS A 37 16.62 -2.26 -1.74
C LYS A 37 15.62 -2.26 -2.88
N ASP A 38 14.32 -2.23 -2.60
CA ASP A 38 13.24 -2.28 -3.60
C ASP A 38 12.96 -0.89 -4.20
N LYS A 39 13.75 -0.52 -5.22
CA LYS A 39 13.62 0.77 -5.90
C LYS A 39 12.24 1.00 -6.53
N GLN A 40 11.62 -0.05 -7.08
CA GLN A 40 10.30 0.06 -7.67
C GLN A 40 9.24 0.36 -6.61
N MET A 41 9.32 -0.27 -5.42
CA MET A 41 8.42 0.04 -4.31
C MET A 41 8.64 1.44 -3.76
N GLN A 42 9.89 1.92 -3.69
CA GLN A 42 10.19 3.30 -3.31
C GLN A 42 9.52 4.32 -4.26
N VAL A 43 9.62 4.09 -5.58
CA VAL A 43 8.96 4.92 -6.59
C VAL A 43 7.44 4.88 -6.44
N LEU A 44 6.86 3.69 -6.25
CA LEU A 44 5.42 3.53 -6.03
C LEU A 44 4.96 4.32 -4.80
N LEU A 45 5.61 4.14 -3.66
CA LEU A 45 5.21 4.82 -2.41
C LEU A 45 5.33 6.34 -2.52
N ARG A 46 6.34 6.84 -3.25
CA ARG A 46 6.48 8.27 -3.53
C ARG A 46 5.33 8.80 -4.39
N LYS A 47 4.98 8.10 -5.49
CA LYS A 47 3.84 8.47 -6.35
C LYS A 47 2.54 8.48 -5.56
N VAL A 48 2.28 7.43 -4.78
CA VAL A 48 1.08 7.31 -3.93
C VAL A 48 1.01 8.43 -2.89
N ALA A 49 2.14 8.76 -2.24
CA ALA A 49 2.20 9.83 -1.25
C ALA A 49 1.85 11.19 -1.88
N MET A 50 2.40 11.48 -3.05
CA MET A 50 2.12 12.75 -3.76
C MET A 50 0.67 12.85 -4.22
N GLU A 51 0.04 11.73 -4.58
CA GLU A 51 -1.34 11.68 -5.08
C GLU A 51 -2.36 11.89 -3.97
N ARG A 52 -2.19 11.27 -2.80
CA ARG A 52 -3.21 11.28 -1.74
C ARG A 52 -2.70 11.32 -0.31
N GLY A 53 -1.42 11.53 -0.10
CA GLY A 53 -0.77 11.42 1.21
C GLY A 53 -0.52 9.96 1.61
N LEU A 54 0.48 9.74 2.44
CA LEU A 54 0.89 8.42 2.92
C LEU A 54 1.05 8.41 4.44
N ILE A 55 0.28 7.59 5.13
CA ILE A 55 0.40 7.34 6.56
C ILE A 55 1.38 6.18 6.77
N VAL A 56 2.50 6.44 7.44
CA VAL A 56 3.43 5.40 7.89
C VAL A 56 2.94 4.84 9.21
N PHE A 57 2.54 3.58 9.20
CA PHE A 57 2.00 2.89 10.36
C PHE A 57 2.77 1.60 10.61
N THR A 58 3.97 1.75 11.15
CA THR A 58 4.88 0.65 11.52
C THR A 58 4.85 0.46 13.04
N ASP A 59 5.41 -0.64 13.51
CA ASP A 59 5.53 -0.92 14.95
C ASP A 59 6.34 0.18 15.67
N SER A 60 6.12 0.31 16.99
CA SER A 60 6.85 1.25 17.86
C SER A 60 8.11 0.59 18.44
N ASP A 61 8.87 -0.10 17.59
CA ASP A 61 10.15 -0.71 17.91
C ASP A 61 11.28 -0.15 17.06
N GLY A 62 12.51 -0.59 17.32
CA GLY A 62 13.71 -0.13 16.60
C GLY A 62 13.62 -0.39 15.09
N GLY A 63 13.00 -1.50 14.67
CA GLY A 63 12.78 -1.85 13.26
C GLY A 63 11.84 -0.86 12.58
N GLY A 64 10.69 -0.60 13.18
CA GLY A 64 9.72 0.36 12.69
C GLY A 64 10.27 1.78 12.58
N PHE A 65 11.08 2.22 13.56
CA PHE A 65 11.72 3.53 13.49
C PHE A 65 12.75 3.64 12.35
N VAL A 66 13.51 2.59 12.06
CA VAL A 66 14.42 2.56 10.92
C VAL A 66 13.67 2.70 9.60
N ILE A 67 12.56 1.98 9.42
CA ILE A 67 11.71 2.08 8.22
C ILE A 67 11.10 3.50 8.10
N ARG A 68 10.60 4.08 9.19
CA ARG A 68 10.07 5.46 9.22
C ARG A 68 11.11 6.48 8.78
N ASN A 69 12.31 6.38 9.32
CA ASN A 69 13.42 7.30 8.99
C ASN A 69 13.85 7.15 7.53
N PHE A 70 13.86 5.93 7.00
CA PHE A 70 14.15 5.69 5.60
C PHE A 70 13.08 6.33 4.69
N LEU A 71 11.79 6.14 4.99
CA LEU A 71 10.69 6.72 4.21
C LEU A 71 10.72 8.26 4.24
N LYS A 72 11.10 8.89 5.36
CA LYS A 72 11.32 10.35 5.45
C LYS A 72 12.41 10.87 4.50
N GLN A 73 13.40 10.05 4.15
CA GLN A 73 14.46 10.45 3.24
C GLN A 73 14.03 10.42 1.76
N ILE A 74 13.05 9.57 1.42
CA ILE A 74 12.66 9.35 0.03
C ILE A 74 11.31 9.97 -0.34
N ILE A 75 10.50 10.39 0.63
CA ILE A 75 9.17 10.98 0.42
C ILE A 75 9.15 12.39 1.04
N PRO A 76 8.67 13.42 0.30
CA PRO A 76 8.54 14.77 0.85
C PRO A 76 7.64 14.81 2.08
N THR A 77 8.08 15.51 3.12
CA THR A 77 7.44 15.48 4.46
C THR A 77 6.00 15.99 4.46
N GLN A 78 5.64 16.91 3.57
CA GLN A 78 4.27 17.43 3.46
C GLN A 78 3.24 16.36 3.05
N PHE A 79 3.67 15.24 2.46
CA PHE A 79 2.80 14.13 2.05
C PHE A 79 2.89 12.93 3.00
N LEU A 80 3.67 13.04 4.09
CA LEU A 80 3.99 11.94 4.98
C LEU A 80 3.41 12.17 6.38
N PHE A 81 2.56 11.25 6.81
CA PHE A 81 1.93 11.24 8.12
C PHE A 81 2.47 10.06 8.92
N HIS A 82 2.57 10.18 10.24
CA HIS A 82 3.14 9.15 11.09
C HIS A 82 2.15 8.76 12.19
N ALA A 83 1.53 7.59 12.06
CA ALA A 83 0.71 7.00 13.11
C ALA A 83 1.59 6.18 14.06
N TYR A 84 1.36 6.30 15.36
CA TYR A 84 2.08 5.59 16.41
C TYR A 84 1.11 4.85 17.32
N ILE A 85 1.41 3.58 17.59
CA ILE A 85 0.75 2.81 18.65
C ILE A 85 1.49 3.01 19.97
N PRO A 86 0.79 2.89 21.12
CA PRO A 86 1.43 2.91 22.42
C PRO A 86 2.31 1.68 22.64
N ASP A 87 3.30 1.80 23.50
CA ASP A 87 4.11 0.68 23.94
C ASP A 87 3.28 -0.25 24.84
N VAL A 88 2.88 -1.39 24.30
CA VAL A 88 2.19 -2.46 25.05
C VAL A 88 3.12 -3.66 25.09
N TYR A 89 3.46 -4.10 26.29
CA TYR A 89 4.34 -5.25 26.49
C TYR A 89 3.55 -6.55 26.50
N GLY A 90 4.09 -7.57 25.83
CA GLY A 90 3.46 -8.86 25.73
C GLY A 90 3.87 -9.61 24.48
N LYS A 91 2.96 -10.45 24.02
CA LYS A 91 3.17 -11.30 22.86
C LYS A 91 1.90 -11.32 22.01
N GLU A 92 2.04 -11.17 20.70
CA GLU A 92 0.92 -11.37 19.78
C GLU A 92 0.43 -12.83 19.82
N LYS A 93 -0.87 -13.02 19.71
CA LYS A 93 -1.52 -14.35 19.80
C LYS A 93 -0.89 -15.40 18.89
N ARG A 94 -0.40 -14.99 17.73
CA ARG A 94 0.20 -15.86 16.71
C ARG A 94 1.63 -16.31 17.05
N LYS A 95 2.41 -15.47 17.74
CA LYS A 95 3.82 -15.72 18.02
C LYS A 95 4.00 -16.70 19.18
N ALA A 96 4.98 -17.58 19.08
CA ALA A 96 5.34 -18.49 20.19
C ALA A 96 5.98 -17.77 21.39
N ALA A 97 6.77 -16.72 21.11
CA ALA A 97 7.46 -15.90 22.09
C ALA A 97 7.30 -14.40 21.76
N PRO A 98 7.49 -13.49 22.76
CA PRO A 98 7.55 -12.06 22.50
C PRO A 98 8.61 -11.70 21.45
N GLY A 99 8.41 -10.57 20.76
CA GLY A 99 9.44 -9.99 19.90
C GLY A 99 10.68 -9.56 20.70
N LYS A 100 11.74 -9.14 20.00
CA LYS A 100 13.03 -8.78 20.61
C LYS A 100 12.93 -7.72 21.73
N GLU A 101 12.03 -6.76 21.59
CA GLU A 101 11.79 -5.71 22.58
C GLU A 101 10.63 -6.04 23.53
N GLY A 102 10.00 -7.22 23.40
CA GLY A 102 8.86 -7.62 24.22
C GLY A 102 7.58 -6.80 24.00
N LYS A 103 7.53 -5.99 22.94
CA LYS A 103 6.36 -5.17 22.60
C LYS A 103 5.41 -5.91 21.67
N ILE A 104 4.13 -5.61 21.81
CA ILE A 104 3.08 -6.04 20.88
C ILE A 104 3.05 -5.06 19.73
N GLY A 105 3.16 -5.58 18.50
CA GLY A 105 3.07 -4.81 17.27
C GLY A 105 1.63 -4.46 16.87
N LEU A 106 1.50 -3.76 15.74
CA LEU A 106 0.23 -3.27 15.19
C LEU A 106 -0.79 -4.41 15.03
N GLU A 107 -0.36 -5.61 14.64
CA GLU A 107 -1.23 -6.78 14.47
C GLU A 107 -1.99 -7.19 15.76
N GLY A 108 -1.46 -6.85 16.94
CA GLY A 108 -2.03 -7.20 18.24
C GLY A 108 -2.83 -6.07 18.91
N MET A 109 -2.92 -4.90 18.29
CA MET A 109 -3.63 -3.75 18.85
C MET A 109 -5.15 -3.86 18.67
N SER A 110 -5.89 -3.27 19.62
CA SER A 110 -7.34 -3.16 19.50
C SER A 110 -7.74 -2.15 18.43
N ARG A 111 -8.99 -2.26 17.95
CA ARG A 111 -9.57 -1.33 16.98
C ARG A 111 -9.49 0.13 17.47
N GLU A 112 -9.80 0.36 18.74
CA GLU A 112 -9.83 1.69 19.36
C GLU A 112 -8.44 2.33 19.36
N VAL A 113 -7.40 1.56 19.72
CA VAL A 113 -6.00 2.02 19.70
C VAL A 113 -5.57 2.41 18.29
N ILE A 114 -5.91 1.59 17.30
CA ILE A 114 -5.59 1.86 15.90
C ILE A 114 -6.28 3.14 15.40
N LEU A 115 -7.57 3.32 15.72
CA LEU A 115 -8.32 4.52 15.30
C LEU A 115 -7.77 5.78 15.98
N THR A 116 -7.48 5.74 17.27
CA THR A 116 -6.85 6.86 17.99
C THR A 116 -5.49 7.21 17.37
N ALA A 117 -4.68 6.22 17.00
CA ALA A 117 -3.39 6.46 16.35
C ALA A 117 -3.55 7.13 14.98
N LEU A 118 -4.58 6.77 14.21
CA LEU A 118 -4.90 7.40 12.92
C LEU A 118 -5.43 8.83 13.11
N GLU A 119 -6.29 9.07 14.10
CA GLU A 119 -6.77 10.42 14.45
C GLU A 119 -5.60 11.33 14.83
N ASN A 120 -4.74 10.87 15.72
CA ASN A 120 -3.59 11.63 16.22
C ASN A 120 -2.56 11.97 15.12
N CYS A 121 -2.47 11.18 14.06
CA CYS A 121 -1.56 11.48 12.95
C CYS A 121 -2.15 12.43 11.90
N GLY A 122 -3.39 12.87 12.06
CA GLY A 122 -4.09 13.74 11.11
C GLY A 122 -4.67 12.99 9.90
N ALA A 123 -5.07 11.72 10.09
CA ALA A 123 -5.80 10.99 9.06
C ALA A 123 -7.11 11.69 8.71
N ASN A 124 -7.41 11.76 7.42
CA ASN A 124 -8.67 12.33 6.92
C ASN A 124 -9.71 11.20 6.75
N PHE A 125 -10.75 11.23 7.57
CA PHE A 125 -11.82 10.23 7.60
C PHE A 125 -12.98 10.53 6.64
N GLN A 126 -12.71 11.22 5.54
CA GLN A 126 -13.69 11.44 4.50
C GLN A 126 -13.96 10.14 3.71
N PRO A 127 -15.19 9.97 3.19
CA PRO A 127 -15.47 8.90 2.26
C PRO A 127 -14.51 9.00 1.06
N ASN A 128 -13.79 7.92 0.79
CA ASN A 128 -13.04 7.85 -0.46
C ASN A 128 -14.03 7.90 -1.64
N ALA A 129 -13.64 8.57 -2.71
CA ALA A 129 -14.28 8.38 -3.99
C ALA A 129 -14.32 6.87 -4.30
N LYS A 130 -15.38 6.38 -4.95
CA LYS A 130 -15.46 4.98 -5.37
C LYS A 130 -14.18 4.62 -6.13
N PRO A 131 -13.65 3.40 -5.96
CA PRO A 131 -12.54 2.94 -6.77
C PRO A 131 -12.88 3.14 -8.24
N THR A 132 -12.01 3.81 -8.97
CA THR A 132 -12.23 4.09 -10.39
C THR A 132 -11.83 2.91 -11.26
N ILE A 133 -10.77 2.17 -10.86
CA ILE A 133 -10.31 0.97 -11.55
C ILE A 133 -10.73 -0.27 -10.76
N THR A 134 -11.50 -1.16 -11.38
CA THR A 134 -12.03 -2.38 -10.80
C THR A 134 -11.40 -3.62 -11.42
N LYS A 135 -11.65 -4.80 -10.85
CA LYS A 135 -11.27 -6.09 -11.46
C LYS A 135 -11.92 -6.28 -12.84
N GLN A 136 -13.14 -5.77 -13.03
CA GLN A 136 -13.82 -5.81 -14.31
C GLN A 136 -13.09 -4.94 -15.35
N HIS A 137 -12.64 -3.74 -14.98
CA HIS A 137 -11.80 -2.92 -15.85
C HIS A 137 -10.52 -3.65 -16.26
N LEU A 138 -9.82 -4.30 -15.31
CA LEU A 138 -8.62 -5.10 -15.64
C LEU A 138 -8.93 -6.24 -16.62
N PHE A 139 -10.09 -6.89 -16.50
CA PHE A 139 -10.52 -7.95 -17.41
C PHE A 139 -10.79 -7.40 -18.82
N VAL A 140 -11.59 -6.34 -18.92
CA VAL A 140 -11.94 -5.69 -20.19
C VAL A 140 -10.68 -5.18 -20.92
N LEU A 141 -9.72 -4.63 -20.17
CA LEU A 141 -8.46 -4.14 -20.70
C LEU A 141 -7.42 -5.25 -21.01
N GLY A 142 -7.77 -6.52 -20.80
CA GLY A 142 -6.87 -7.66 -21.08
C GLY A 142 -5.79 -7.86 -20.00
N LEU A 143 -5.85 -7.13 -18.92
CA LEU A 143 -4.87 -7.21 -17.81
C LEU A 143 -5.13 -8.38 -16.87
N SER A 144 -6.27 -9.09 -17.02
CA SER A 144 -6.59 -10.30 -16.24
C SER A 144 -7.47 -11.26 -17.04
N GLY A 145 -7.39 -12.56 -16.71
CA GLY A 145 -8.28 -13.59 -17.25
C GLY A 145 -8.06 -14.01 -18.70
N GLN A 146 -7.03 -13.51 -19.38
CA GLN A 146 -6.70 -13.85 -20.77
C GLN A 146 -5.30 -14.46 -20.87
N ALA A 147 -5.01 -15.20 -21.94
CA ALA A 147 -3.74 -15.93 -22.13
C ALA A 147 -2.51 -14.98 -22.02
N ASN A 148 -2.59 -13.81 -22.64
CA ASN A 148 -1.50 -12.83 -22.67
C ASN A 148 -1.50 -11.82 -21.52
N SER A 149 -2.43 -11.93 -20.56
CA SER A 149 -2.59 -10.95 -19.46
C SER A 149 -1.32 -10.77 -18.63
N SER A 150 -0.53 -11.82 -18.43
CA SER A 150 0.71 -11.74 -17.65
C SER A 150 1.79 -10.93 -18.36
N VAL A 151 1.89 -11.07 -19.67
CA VAL A 151 2.84 -10.33 -20.52
C VAL A 151 2.45 -8.86 -20.55
N LEU A 152 1.17 -8.57 -20.81
CA LEU A 152 0.64 -7.22 -20.86
C LEU A 152 0.82 -6.47 -19.52
N ARG A 153 0.54 -7.14 -18.39
CA ARG A 153 0.82 -6.57 -17.06
C ARG A 153 2.28 -6.20 -16.88
N LYS A 154 3.20 -7.07 -17.31
CA LYS A 154 4.63 -6.82 -17.20
C LYS A 154 5.05 -5.59 -18.01
N GLN A 155 4.59 -5.50 -19.25
CA GLN A 155 4.86 -4.35 -20.12
C GLN A 155 4.32 -3.04 -19.53
N LEU A 156 3.06 -3.07 -19.04
CA LEU A 156 2.43 -1.93 -18.39
C LEU A 156 3.21 -1.48 -17.14
N LEU A 157 3.47 -2.39 -16.22
CA LEU A 157 4.17 -2.07 -14.97
C LEU A 157 5.58 -1.55 -15.21
N LYS A 158 6.29 -2.12 -16.19
CA LYS A 158 7.60 -1.63 -16.62
C LYS A 158 7.52 -0.20 -17.18
N LYS A 159 6.54 0.08 -18.06
CA LYS A 159 6.32 1.43 -18.61
C LYS A 159 5.99 2.44 -17.51
N LEU A 160 5.24 2.03 -16.51
CA LEU A 160 4.83 2.87 -15.37
C LEU A 160 5.89 2.97 -14.27
N GLU A 161 7.02 2.25 -14.39
CA GLU A 161 8.04 2.12 -13.33
C GLU A 161 7.45 1.64 -12.00
N LEU A 162 6.50 0.68 -12.08
CA LEU A 162 5.85 0.08 -10.93
C LEU A 162 6.39 -1.34 -10.67
N PRO A 163 6.26 -1.87 -9.44
CA PRO A 163 6.74 -3.20 -9.08
C PRO A 163 6.12 -4.30 -9.95
N GLU A 164 6.94 -5.01 -10.75
CA GLU A 164 6.50 -6.04 -11.70
C GLU A 164 6.07 -7.35 -11.01
N HIS A 165 6.62 -7.66 -9.84
CA HIS A 165 6.43 -8.93 -9.13
C HIS A 165 5.35 -8.86 -8.05
N ARG A 166 4.27 -8.10 -8.28
CA ARG A 166 3.15 -7.99 -7.35
C ARG A 166 1.95 -8.82 -7.79
N SER A 167 1.13 -9.22 -6.82
CA SER A 167 -0.15 -9.89 -7.12
C SER A 167 -1.08 -8.98 -7.93
N ALA A 168 -2.02 -9.58 -8.67
CA ALA A 168 -3.01 -8.82 -9.43
C ALA A 168 -3.81 -7.83 -8.55
N ASN A 169 -4.10 -8.19 -7.30
CA ASN A 169 -4.77 -7.30 -6.36
C ASN A 169 -3.88 -6.12 -5.93
N ALA A 170 -2.58 -6.34 -5.71
CA ALA A 170 -1.65 -5.27 -5.36
C ALA A 170 -1.41 -4.32 -6.55
N MET A 171 -1.37 -4.86 -7.76
CA MET A 171 -1.35 -4.06 -8.99
C MET A 171 -2.63 -3.22 -9.13
N LEU A 172 -3.80 -3.85 -9.00
CA LEU A 172 -5.08 -3.14 -9.05
C LEU A 172 -5.11 -1.97 -8.06
N GLN A 173 -4.71 -2.21 -6.82
CA GLN A 173 -4.66 -1.18 -5.78
C GLN A 173 -3.73 -0.01 -6.16
N ALA A 174 -2.56 -0.29 -6.74
CA ALA A 174 -1.63 0.74 -7.18
C ALA A 174 -2.19 1.55 -8.37
N LEU A 175 -2.76 0.87 -9.35
CA LEU A 175 -3.36 1.51 -10.53
C LEU A 175 -4.57 2.38 -10.14
N ASP A 176 -5.45 1.88 -9.26
CA ASP A 176 -6.64 2.60 -8.79
C ASP A 176 -6.29 3.87 -7.99
N VAL A 177 -5.15 3.88 -7.30
CA VAL A 177 -4.66 5.08 -6.62
C VAL A 177 -4.10 6.11 -7.60
N LEU A 178 -3.39 5.67 -8.65
CA LEU A 178 -2.55 6.54 -9.46
C LEU A 178 -3.18 6.99 -10.78
N TYR A 179 -4.21 6.28 -11.28
CA TYR A 179 -4.75 6.53 -12.61
C TYR A 179 -6.26 6.44 -12.64
N SER A 180 -6.89 7.19 -13.55
CA SER A 180 -8.27 6.96 -13.95
C SER A 180 -8.35 5.81 -14.99
N PRO A 181 -9.55 5.23 -15.22
CA PRO A 181 -9.75 4.24 -16.27
C PRO A 181 -9.32 4.74 -17.65
N GLU A 182 -9.62 6.00 -17.99
CA GLU A 182 -9.31 6.63 -19.26
C GLU A 182 -7.81 6.84 -19.46
N GLU A 183 -7.10 7.24 -18.40
CA GLU A 183 -5.63 7.36 -18.42
C GLU A 183 -4.98 6.00 -18.61
N LEU A 184 -5.45 4.98 -17.89
CA LEU A 184 -4.94 3.62 -18.01
C LEU A 184 -5.13 3.06 -19.42
N GLU A 185 -6.29 3.29 -20.03
CA GLU A 185 -6.56 2.87 -21.40
C GLU A 185 -5.63 3.55 -22.41
N LYS A 186 -5.43 4.86 -22.31
CA LYS A 186 -4.47 5.60 -23.15
C LYS A 186 -3.05 5.05 -23.03
N ILE A 187 -2.59 4.76 -21.80
CA ILE A 187 -1.27 4.20 -21.58
C ILE A 187 -1.13 2.81 -22.20
N LEU A 188 -2.19 1.99 -22.18
CA LEU A 188 -2.21 0.67 -22.80
C LEU A 188 -2.14 0.77 -24.33
N GLN A 189 -2.85 1.72 -24.93
CA GLN A 189 -2.82 1.96 -26.40
C GLN A 189 -1.41 2.31 -26.91
N GLU A 190 -0.54 2.81 -26.06
CA GLU A 190 0.86 3.10 -26.40
C GLU A 190 1.79 1.88 -26.24
N LEU A 191 1.28 0.73 -25.76
CA LEU A 191 2.09 -0.49 -25.64
C LEU A 191 2.16 -1.24 -26.97
N PRO A 192 3.35 -1.78 -27.32
CA PRO A 192 3.50 -2.60 -28.53
C PRO A 192 2.54 -3.81 -28.52
N GLY A 193 1.82 -4.01 -29.64
CA GLY A 193 0.90 -5.15 -29.81
C GLY A 193 -0.42 -5.05 -29.05
N TYR A 194 -0.71 -3.95 -28.37
CA TYR A 194 -2.01 -3.77 -27.71
C TYR A 194 -3.10 -3.49 -28.76
N GLY A 195 -4.10 -4.36 -28.82
CA GLY A 195 -5.22 -4.23 -29.76
C GLY A 195 -5.09 -5.03 -31.05
N GLU A 196 -3.91 -5.59 -31.36
CA GLU A 196 -3.69 -6.36 -32.61
C GLU A 196 -4.30 -7.77 -32.58
N GLU A 197 -4.62 -8.31 -31.38
CA GLU A 197 -5.18 -9.67 -31.18
C GLU A 197 -6.57 -9.65 -30.49
N ARG A 198 -7.32 -8.58 -30.61
CA ARG A 198 -8.68 -8.48 -30.02
C ARG A 198 -9.78 -8.70 -31.05
#